data_055131be21e64e2330fc38f0181a763c
#
_entry.id   055131be21e64e2330fc38f0181a763c
#
_cell.length_a   1.000
_cell.length_b   1.000
_cell.length_c   1.000
_cell.angle_alpha   90.00
_cell.angle_beta   90.00
_cell.angle_gamma   90.00
#
_symmetry.space_group_name_H-M   'P 1'
#
loop_
_entity.id
_entity.type
_entity.pdbx_description
1 polymer ?
#
loop_
_entity_poly.entity_id
_entity_poly.type
_entity_poly.pdbx_seq_one_letter_code
_entity_poly.pdbx_strand_id
1 'polypeptide(L)'
;DELSAWFKNFNRYNNGSEEQFWLSVFSAKTTISDRKNAKSSIFIKRPYISVIGTIQKKILSELAKGERSSNGFIDRILFVMPNLQQKARWNDKELPENIEQEWDSIIDKLIQQEYVLNKFGEIEPQILLFTEDAKRRLYEWQHHFSELCDRETNDTIVSIYCKLEIYIIRFCLIIQ
;
A
#
# COMPACT_ATOMS: atom_id res chain seq x y z
N ASP A 1 -2.98 -5.84 14.95
CA ASP A 1 -1.89 -5.93 15.90
C ASP A 1 -0.54 -5.59 15.29
N GLU A 2 0.55 -5.78 16.00
CA GLU A 2 1.87 -5.28 15.61
C GLU A 2 2.37 -5.90 14.30
N LEU A 3 2.73 -5.06 13.34
CA LEU A 3 3.39 -5.47 12.09
C LEU A 3 4.72 -6.20 12.32
N SER A 4 5.34 -6.05 13.47
CA SER A 4 6.59 -6.72 13.80
C SER A 4 6.51 -8.25 13.68
N ALA A 5 5.37 -8.85 14.03
CA ALA A 5 5.14 -10.28 13.89
C ALA A 5 5.05 -10.72 12.42
N TRP A 6 4.41 -9.90 11.58
CA TRP A 6 4.33 -10.13 10.13
C TRP A 6 5.72 -10.15 9.50
N PHE A 7 6.56 -9.15 9.80
CA PHE A 7 7.93 -9.08 9.30
C PHE A 7 8.82 -10.25 9.76
N LYS A 8 8.65 -10.70 11.01
CA LYS A 8 9.44 -11.83 11.56
C LYS A 8 9.10 -13.15 10.88
N ASN A 9 7.90 -13.29 10.34
CA ASN A 9 7.48 -14.52 9.66
C ASN A 9 8.07 -14.68 8.26
N PHE A 10 8.54 -13.63 7.60
CA PHE A 10 9.03 -13.69 6.22
C PHE A 10 10.17 -14.67 5.97
N ASN A 11 11.04 -14.86 6.95
CA ASN A 11 12.20 -15.74 6.83
C ASN A 11 12.04 -17.07 7.57
N ARG A 12 10.82 -17.37 8.09
CA ARG A 12 10.62 -18.50 8.97
C ARG A 12 10.64 -19.86 8.24
N TYR A 13 10.14 -19.91 7.02
CA TYR A 13 9.96 -21.16 6.28
C TYR A 13 10.66 -21.19 4.92
N ASN A 14 10.92 -20.04 4.30
CA ASN A 14 11.59 -19.97 2.99
C ASN A 14 12.38 -18.66 2.93
N ASN A 15 13.69 -18.76 2.76
CA ASN A 15 14.57 -17.59 2.66
C ASN A 15 14.14 -16.66 1.51
N GLY A 16 13.54 -15.51 1.85
CA GLY A 16 13.25 -14.41 0.93
C GLY A 16 12.02 -14.56 0.02
N SER A 17 11.37 -15.74 -0.06
CA SER A 17 10.25 -15.94 -0.99
C SER A 17 9.00 -15.13 -0.65
N GLU A 18 8.74 -14.86 0.62
CA GLU A 18 7.58 -14.10 1.05
C GLU A 18 7.75 -12.60 0.79
N GLU A 19 8.92 -12.04 0.97
CA GLU A 19 9.20 -10.65 0.58
C GLU A 19 9.02 -10.45 -0.93
N GLN A 20 9.51 -11.36 -1.76
CA GLN A 20 9.34 -11.32 -3.21
C GLN A 20 7.86 -11.44 -3.62
N PHE A 21 7.08 -12.24 -2.90
CA PHE A 21 5.63 -12.29 -3.08
C PHE A 21 5.01 -10.91 -2.87
N TRP A 22 5.30 -10.23 -1.76
CA TRP A 22 4.76 -8.90 -1.45
C TRP A 22 5.23 -7.82 -2.43
N LEU A 23 6.48 -7.88 -2.90
CA LEU A 23 6.98 -7.01 -3.97
C LEU A 23 6.21 -7.20 -5.28
N SER A 24 5.87 -8.44 -5.60
CA SER A 24 5.07 -8.78 -6.79
C SER A 24 3.63 -8.29 -6.65
N VAL A 25 3.01 -8.50 -5.48
CA VAL A 25 1.65 -8.02 -5.16
C VAL A 25 1.58 -6.50 -5.23
N PHE A 26 2.57 -5.79 -4.68
CA PHE A 26 2.62 -4.31 -4.78
C PHE A 26 2.60 -3.82 -6.24
N SER A 27 3.22 -4.56 -7.13
CA SER A 27 3.30 -4.25 -8.57
C SER A 27 2.17 -4.88 -9.39
N ALA A 28 1.16 -5.47 -8.75
CA ALA A 28 0.05 -6.23 -9.37
C ALA A 28 0.54 -7.30 -10.38
N LYS A 29 1.75 -7.83 -10.19
CA LYS A 29 2.30 -8.90 -11.03
C LYS A 29 1.62 -10.21 -10.71
N THR A 30 1.29 -10.95 -11.76
CA THR A 30 0.73 -12.30 -11.64
C THR A 30 1.55 -13.17 -10.69
N THR A 31 0.86 -13.84 -9.79
CA THR A 31 1.48 -14.69 -8.77
C THR A 31 0.92 -16.10 -8.88
N ILE A 32 1.81 -17.10 -8.79
CA ILE A 32 1.46 -18.52 -8.78
C ILE A 32 1.82 -19.08 -7.41
N SER A 33 0.89 -19.76 -6.78
CA SER A 33 1.13 -20.49 -5.55
C SER A 33 1.02 -21.98 -5.80
N ASP A 34 2.18 -22.65 -5.79
CA ASP A 34 2.30 -24.11 -5.86
C ASP A 34 2.49 -24.66 -4.45
N ARG A 35 1.47 -25.30 -3.90
CA ARG A 35 1.58 -26.00 -2.63
C ARG A 35 1.66 -27.51 -2.89
N LYS A 36 2.64 -28.18 -2.33
CA LYS A 36 2.86 -29.63 -2.48
C LYS A 36 1.61 -30.51 -2.26
N ASN A 37 0.66 -30.04 -1.48
CA ASN A 37 -0.57 -30.76 -1.14
C ASN A 37 -1.83 -30.20 -1.82
N ALA A 38 -1.71 -29.22 -2.72
CA ALA A 38 -2.84 -28.68 -3.45
C ALA A 38 -3.09 -29.49 -4.72
N LYS A 39 -4.35 -29.83 -5.02
CA LYS A 39 -4.73 -30.57 -6.24
C LYS A 39 -4.47 -29.76 -7.53
N SER A 40 -4.25 -28.45 -7.41
CA SER A 40 -3.93 -27.56 -8.53
C SER A 40 -3.17 -26.33 -8.03
N SER A 41 -2.31 -25.78 -8.88
CA SER A 41 -1.66 -24.48 -8.64
C SER A 41 -2.70 -23.36 -8.60
N ILE A 42 -2.58 -22.46 -7.62
CA ILE A 42 -3.43 -21.27 -7.55
C ILE A 42 -2.75 -20.18 -8.37
N PHE A 43 -3.48 -19.68 -9.36
CA PHE A 43 -3.02 -18.65 -10.26
C PHE A 43 -3.79 -17.35 -9.99
N ILE A 44 -3.10 -16.30 -9.52
CA ILE A 44 -3.67 -15.00 -9.22
C ILE A 44 -3.16 -14.00 -10.26
N LYS A 45 -4.01 -13.67 -11.23
CA LYS A 45 -3.62 -12.82 -12.38
C LYS A 45 -3.27 -11.39 -11.98
N ARG A 46 -4.01 -10.79 -11.07
CA ARG A 46 -3.88 -9.40 -10.62
C ARG A 46 -4.09 -9.32 -9.13
N PRO A 47 -3.07 -9.67 -8.32
CA PRO A 47 -3.19 -9.59 -6.87
C PRO A 47 -3.31 -8.13 -6.45
N TYR A 48 -4.23 -7.84 -5.54
CA TYR A 48 -4.36 -6.56 -4.86
C TYR A 48 -4.61 -6.80 -3.39
N ILE A 49 -3.63 -6.45 -2.56
CA ILE A 49 -3.70 -6.65 -1.11
C ILE A 49 -3.18 -5.39 -0.42
N SER A 50 -4.02 -4.80 0.41
CA SER A 50 -3.65 -3.69 1.29
C SER A 50 -3.29 -4.23 2.67
N VAL A 51 -2.19 -3.73 3.24
CA VAL A 51 -1.75 -4.08 4.59
C VAL A 51 -1.73 -2.82 5.44
N ILE A 52 -2.43 -2.85 6.55
CA ILE A 52 -2.41 -1.79 7.56
C ILE A 52 -2.11 -2.40 8.92
N GLY A 53 -1.35 -1.70 9.74
CA GLY A 53 -1.05 -2.15 11.08
C GLY A 53 -0.26 -1.13 11.88
N THR A 54 -0.08 -1.41 13.14
CA THR A 54 0.68 -0.57 14.07
C THR A 54 2.08 -1.14 14.30
N ILE A 55 3.03 -0.27 14.59
CA ILE A 55 4.40 -0.65 14.93
C ILE A 55 5.00 0.32 15.93
N GLN A 56 5.78 -0.20 16.86
CA GLN A 56 6.49 0.64 17.82
C GLN A 56 7.70 1.30 17.15
N LYS A 57 7.88 2.61 17.40
CA LYS A 57 8.98 3.40 16.83
C LYS A 57 10.37 2.76 17.04
N LYS A 58 10.61 2.17 18.23
CA LYS A 58 11.87 1.52 18.57
C LYS A 58 12.19 0.29 17.72
N ILE A 59 11.19 -0.33 17.08
CA ILE A 59 11.35 -1.53 16.26
C ILE A 59 11.65 -1.16 14.79
N LEU A 60 11.42 0.08 14.38
CA LEU A 60 11.62 0.50 12.98
C LEU A 60 13.05 0.25 12.48
N SER A 61 14.05 0.48 13.31
CA SER A 61 15.45 0.21 12.96
C SER A 61 15.73 -1.28 12.70
N GLU A 62 14.94 -2.18 13.30
CA GLU A 62 15.07 -3.61 13.06
C GLU A 62 14.45 -4.04 11.73
N LEU A 63 13.46 -3.30 11.23
CA LEU A 63 12.84 -3.58 9.94
C LEU A 63 13.79 -3.33 8.77
N ALA A 64 14.66 -2.34 8.91
CA ALA A 64 15.64 -1.97 7.88
C ALA A 64 16.89 -2.86 7.87
N LYS A 65 16.98 -3.88 8.75
CA LYS A 65 18.12 -4.79 8.78
C LYS A 65 18.07 -5.83 7.66
N GLY A 66 19.26 -6.23 7.20
CA GLY A 66 19.42 -7.24 6.16
C GLY A 66 19.07 -6.73 4.77
N GLU A 67 18.61 -7.61 3.90
CA GLU A 67 18.33 -7.30 2.49
C GLU A 67 17.11 -6.39 2.27
N ARG A 68 16.28 -6.16 3.30
CA ARG A 68 15.06 -5.34 3.20
C ARG A 68 15.33 -3.88 2.88
N SER A 69 16.48 -3.37 3.31
CA SER A 69 16.91 -1.99 2.96
C SER A 69 17.39 -1.87 1.52
N SER A 70 17.85 -2.98 0.91
CA SER A 70 18.41 -2.99 -0.45
C SER A 70 17.45 -3.52 -1.51
N ASN A 71 16.46 -4.34 -1.14
CA ASN A 71 15.50 -4.91 -2.09
C ASN A 71 14.28 -4.01 -2.37
N GLY A 72 14.21 -2.83 -1.73
CA GLY A 72 13.14 -1.86 -1.88
C GLY A 72 11.81 -2.26 -1.22
N PHE A 73 11.79 -3.27 -0.34
CA PHE A 73 10.58 -3.66 0.37
C PHE A 73 10.10 -2.56 1.32
N ILE A 74 11.02 -2.03 2.14
CA ILE A 74 10.74 -0.96 3.10
C ILE A 74 10.28 0.32 2.41
N ASP A 75 10.85 0.65 1.25
CA ASP A 75 10.51 1.85 0.47
C ASP A 75 9.05 1.87 -0.01
N ARG A 76 8.38 0.72 0.05
CA ARG A 76 6.97 0.55 -0.33
C ARG A 76 6.01 0.63 0.84
N ILE A 77 6.50 0.93 2.03
CA ILE A 77 5.68 1.05 3.24
C ILE A 77 5.56 2.52 3.61
N LEU A 78 4.34 3.01 3.73
CA LEU A 78 4.08 4.36 4.21
C LEU A 78 4.04 4.35 5.74
N PHE A 79 5.04 4.93 6.36
CA PHE A 79 5.10 5.08 7.81
C PHE A 79 4.46 6.41 8.21
N VAL A 80 3.43 6.34 9.04
CA VAL A 80 2.78 7.51 9.60
C VAL A 80 3.12 7.61 11.08
N MET A 81 3.69 8.74 11.47
CA MET A 81 4.02 9.04 12.86
C MET A 81 3.22 10.26 13.33
N PRO A 82 2.14 10.05 14.09
CA PRO A 82 1.38 11.16 14.63
C PRO A 82 2.24 12.00 15.58
N ASN A 83 2.14 13.33 15.48
CA ASN A 83 2.81 14.26 16.40
C ASN A 83 2.17 14.29 17.80
N LEU A 84 1.10 13.53 18.00
CA LEU A 84 0.38 13.46 19.28
C LEU A 84 1.23 12.69 20.31
N GLN A 85 1.77 13.42 21.26
CA GLN A 85 2.54 12.84 22.38
C GLN A 85 1.70 12.63 23.62
N GLN A 86 0.45 13.10 23.63
CA GLN A 86 -0.42 13.00 24.80
C GLN A 86 -1.29 11.75 24.71
N LYS A 87 -1.27 10.97 25.79
CA LYS A 87 -2.19 9.85 25.94
C LYS A 87 -3.62 10.39 26.06
N ALA A 88 -4.52 9.86 25.24
CA ALA A 88 -5.94 10.18 25.32
C ALA A 88 -6.47 9.85 26.73
N ARG A 89 -7.28 10.77 27.29
CA ARG A 89 -8.01 10.53 28.54
C ARG A 89 -9.30 9.79 28.23
N TRP A 90 -9.67 8.89 29.09
CA TRP A 90 -10.97 8.23 28.97
C TRP A 90 -12.09 9.24 29.14
N ASN A 91 -13.14 9.10 28.38
CA ASN A 91 -14.35 9.89 28.43
C ASN A 91 -15.54 9.06 27.97
N ASP A 92 -16.73 9.48 28.32
CA ASP A 92 -17.99 8.81 27.97
C ASP A 92 -18.64 9.40 26.70
N LYS A 93 -17.85 10.13 25.88
CA LYS A 93 -18.35 10.70 24.64
C LYS A 93 -18.44 9.60 23.57
N GLU A 94 -19.58 9.48 23.00
CA GLU A 94 -19.82 8.65 21.84
C GLU A 94 -19.48 9.40 20.53
N LEU A 95 -19.27 8.64 19.47
CA LEU A 95 -19.10 9.21 18.15
C LEU A 95 -20.40 9.89 17.73
N PRO A 96 -20.39 11.14 17.21
CA PRO A 96 -21.59 11.76 16.67
C PRO A 96 -22.23 10.90 15.57
N GLU A 97 -23.53 10.72 15.65
CA GLU A 97 -24.31 9.86 14.73
C GLU A 97 -24.12 10.25 13.25
N ASN A 98 -24.03 11.53 12.95
CA ASN A 98 -23.80 12.00 11.58
C ASN A 98 -22.45 11.52 11.01
N ILE A 99 -21.40 11.40 11.83
CA ILE A 99 -20.09 10.90 11.38
C ILE A 99 -20.17 9.40 11.11
N GLU A 100 -20.88 8.66 11.94
CA GLU A 100 -21.12 7.23 11.74
C GLU A 100 -21.91 6.99 10.45
N GLN A 101 -23.00 7.74 10.23
CA GLN A 101 -23.80 7.64 9.00
C GLN A 101 -23.02 8.02 7.73
N GLU A 102 -22.17 9.06 7.78
CA GLU A 102 -21.29 9.41 6.66
C GLU A 102 -20.30 8.29 6.34
N TRP A 103 -19.69 7.70 7.37
CA TRP A 103 -18.78 6.57 7.22
C TRP A 103 -19.48 5.36 6.58
N ASP A 104 -20.63 4.96 7.10
CA ASP A 104 -21.44 3.85 6.60
C ASP A 104 -21.84 4.09 5.13
N SER A 105 -22.24 5.32 4.79
CA SER A 105 -22.57 5.70 3.41
C SER A 105 -21.36 5.52 2.46
N ILE A 106 -20.14 5.83 2.89
CA ILE A 106 -18.93 5.63 2.08
C ILE A 106 -18.68 4.14 1.87
N ILE A 107 -18.76 3.35 2.95
CA ILE A 107 -18.54 1.91 2.89
C ILE A 107 -19.58 1.23 1.99
N ASP A 108 -20.84 1.59 2.14
CA ASP A 108 -21.93 1.05 1.31
C ASP A 108 -21.70 1.34 -0.18
N LYS A 109 -21.31 2.55 -0.53
CA LYS A 109 -21.00 2.91 -1.93
C LYS A 109 -19.83 2.09 -2.49
N LEU A 110 -18.82 1.80 -1.67
CA LEU A 110 -17.67 0.99 -2.09
C LEU A 110 -18.08 -0.49 -2.29
N ILE A 111 -18.90 -1.04 -1.39
CA ILE A 111 -19.37 -2.42 -1.46
C ILE A 111 -20.34 -2.64 -2.64
N GLN A 112 -21.13 -1.62 -2.98
CA GLN A 112 -22.11 -1.69 -4.07
C GLN A 112 -21.49 -1.52 -5.47
N GLN A 113 -20.19 -1.27 -5.57
CA GLN A 113 -19.54 -1.19 -6.88
C GLN A 113 -19.61 -2.52 -7.63
N GLU A 114 -20.17 -2.49 -8.83
CA GLU A 114 -20.29 -3.66 -9.69
C GLU A 114 -18.99 -3.93 -10.45
N TYR A 115 -18.69 -5.21 -10.62
CA TYR A 115 -17.57 -5.64 -11.44
C TYR A 115 -17.93 -5.57 -12.92
N VAL A 116 -17.03 -5.03 -13.72
CA VAL A 116 -17.12 -5.17 -15.16
C VAL A 116 -16.49 -6.51 -15.55
N LEU A 117 -17.24 -7.32 -16.28
CA LEU A 117 -16.76 -8.60 -16.79
C LEU A 117 -16.45 -8.50 -18.29
N ASN A 118 -15.34 -9.09 -18.69
CA ASN A 118 -15.01 -9.24 -20.10
C ASN A 118 -15.84 -10.38 -20.75
N LYS A 119 -15.69 -10.56 -22.05
CA LYS A 119 -16.38 -11.61 -22.83
C LYS A 119 -16.11 -13.05 -22.36
N PHE A 120 -15.11 -13.24 -21.51
CA PHE A 120 -14.74 -14.55 -20.95
C PHE A 120 -15.24 -14.73 -19.51
N GLY A 121 -16.00 -13.77 -18.96
CA GLY A 121 -16.47 -13.79 -17.59
C GLY A 121 -15.40 -13.44 -16.55
N GLU A 122 -14.28 -12.87 -16.95
CA GLU A 122 -13.22 -12.43 -16.04
C GLU A 122 -13.41 -10.96 -15.67
N ILE A 123 -13.09 -10.61 -14.42
CA ILE A 123 -13.13 -9.20 -13.94
C ILE A 123 -12.15 -8.36 -14.77
N GLU A 124 -12.66 -7.30 -15.38
CA GLU A 124 -11.89 -6.32 -16.12
C GLU A 124 -11.78 -5.01 -15.33
N PRO A 125 -10.58 -4.48 -15.12
CA PRO A 125 -10.42 -3.21 -14.43
C PRO A 125 -11.00 -2.07 -15.26
N GLN A 126 -11.73 -1.18 -14.63
CA GLN A 126 -12.11 0.08 -15.25
C GLN A 126 -10.88 1.00 -15.34
N ILE A 127 -10.71 1.61 -16.52
CA ILE A 127 -9.62 2.56 -16.74
C ILE A 127 -10.18 3.96 -16.53
N LEU A 128 -9.66 4.65 -15.51
CA LEU A 128 -9.97 6.05 -15.25
C LEU A 128 -8.90 6.95 -15.87
N LEU A 129 -9.34 8.03 -16.48
CA LEU A 129 -8.44 9.00 -17.08
C LEU A 129 -8.44 10.30 -16.28
N PHE A 130 -7.29 10.91 -16.16
CA PHE A 130 -7.19 12.26 -15.61
C PHE A 130 -7.84 13.29 -16.54
N THR A 131 -8.55 14.25 -15.98
CA THR A 131 -8.91 15.47 -16.71
C THR A 131 -7.63 16.24 -17.08
N GLU A 132 -7.68 17.11 -18.09
CA GLU A 132 -6.51 17.88 -18.50
C GLU A 132 -5.97 18.77 -17.37
N ASP A 133 -6.85 19.32 -16.53
CA ASP A 133 -6.44 20.13 -15.38
C ASP A 133 -5.75 19.26 -14.30
N ALA A 134 -6.30 18.11 -13.96
CA ALA A 134 -5.69 17.17 -13.02
C ALA A 134 -4.34 16.67 -13.52
N LYS A 135 -4.23 16.37 -14.82
CA LYS A 135 -2.98 15.95 -15.46
C LYS A 135 -1.92 17.05 -15.42
N ARG A 136 -2.30 18.31 -15.70
CA ARG A 136 -1.41 19.46 -15.59
C ARG A 136 -0.86 19.60 -14.17
N ARG A 137 -1.71 19.57 -13.14
CA ARG A 137 -1.30 19.64 -11.73
C ARG A 137 -0.41 18.47 -11.32
N LEU A 138 -0.70 17.28 -11.79
CA LEU A 138 0.13 16.10 -11.53
C LEU A 138 1.54 16.27 -12.12
N TYR A 139 1.66 16.83 -13.33
CA TYR A 139 2.95 17.10 -13.97
C TYR A 139 3.73 18.21 -13.26
N GLU A 140 3.07 19.30 -12.86
CA GLU A 140 3.68 20.37 -12.06
C GLU A 140 4.26 19.83 -10.75
N TRP A 141 3.48 18.96 -10.06
CA TRP A 141 3.93 18.29 -8.86
C TRP A 141 5.13 17.38 -9.15
N GLN A 142 5.05 16.55 -10.17
CA GLN A 142 6.09 15.58 -10.52
C GLN A 142 7.40 16.27 -10.90
N HIS A 143 7.35 17.38 -11.65
CA HIS A 143 8.54 18.16 -11.99
C HIS A 143 9.23 18.72 -10.74
N HIS A 144 8.45 19.34 -9.84
CA HIS A 144 9.00 19.82 -8.58
C HIS A 144 9.58 18.69 -7.73
N PHE A 145 8.90 17.54 -7.72
CA PHE A 145 9.34 16.37 -6.95
C PHE A 145 10.61 15.75 -7.54
N SER A 146 10.77 15.74 -8.86
CA SER A 146 12.01 15.30 -9.52
C SER A 146 13.20 16.18 -9.12
N GLU A 147 13.01 17.51 -9.04
CA GLU A 147 14.06 18.39 -8.56
C GLU A 147 14.50 18.10 -7.11
N LEU A 148 13.58 17.66 -6.25
CA LEU A 148 13.92 17.23 -4.89
C LEU A 148 14.72 15.93 -4.91
N CYS A 149 14.34 14.98 -5.76
CA CYS A 149 15.07 13.73 -5.94
C CYS A 149 16.51 13.98 -6.43
N ASP A 150 16.67 14.87 -7.41
CA ASP A 150 17.99 15.18 -8.00
C ASP A 150 18.95 15.85 -7.02
N ARG A 151 18.43 16.55 -6.00
CA ARG A 151 19.22 17.20 -4.94
C ARG A 151 19.53 16.28 -3.77
N GLU A 152 18.82 15.15 -3.66
CA GLU A 152 19.03 14.22 -2.56
C GLU A 152 20.28 13.36 -2.83
N THR A 153 21.10 13.20 -1.81
CA THR A 153 22.34 12.41 -1.88
C THR A 153 22.27 11.07 -1.16
N ASN A 154 21.20 10.84 -0.42
CA ASN A 154 20.98 9.60 0.30
C ASN A 154 20.16 8.62 -0.56
N ASP A 155 20.81 7.58 -1.06
CA ASP A 155 20.20 6.57 -1.94
C ASP A 155 18.92 5.95 -1.36
N THR A 156 18.83 5.79 -0.05
CA THR A 156 17.64 5.26 0.62
C THR A 156 16.47 6.24 0.50
N ILE A 157 16.72 7.54 0.66
CA ILE A 157 15.68 8.58 0.51
C ILE A 157 15.26 8.68 -0.95
N VAL A 158 16.20 8.64 -1.89
CA VAL A 158 15.89 8.60 -3.33
C VAL A 158 15.00 7.42 -3.69
N SER A 159 15.31 6.24 -3.15
CA SER A 159 14.48 5.03 -3.37
C SER A 159 13.06 5.20 -2.85
N ILE A 160 12.89 5.81 -1.67
CA ILE A 160 11.56 6.13 -1.11
C ILE A 160 10.82 7.12 -2.03
N TYR A 161 11.49 8.18 -2.49
CA TYR A 161 10.91 9.17 -3.39
C TYR A 161 10.37 8.52 -4.68
N CYS A 162 11.13 7.63 -5.31
CA CYS A 162 10.67 6.88 -6.48
C CYS A 162 9.38 6.05 -6.21
N LYS A 163 9.12 5.64 -4.96
CA LYS A 163 7.88 4.94 -4.62
C LYS A 163 6.73 5.90 -4.32
N LEU A 164 7.01 7.10 -3.83
CA LEU A 164 5.99 8.12 -3.60
C LEU A 164 5.31 8.56 -4.91
N GLU A 165 6.01 8.58 -6.04
CA GLU A 165 5.40 8.82 -7.36
C GLU A 165 4.32 7.80 -7.71
N ILE A 166 4.49 6.53 -7.32
CA ILE A 166 3.46 5.50 -7.51
C ILE A 166 2.29 5.74 -6.55
N TYR A 167 2.58 6.17 -5.33
CA TYR A 167 1.54 6.41 -4.33
C TYR A 167 0.66 7.60 -4.66
N ILE A 168 1.19 8.69 -5.24
CA ILE A 168 0.36 9.84 -5.60
C ILE A 168 -0.72 9.44 -6.61
N ILE A 169 -0.39 8.59 -7.59
CA ILE A 169 -1.36 8.07 -8.55
C ILE A 169 -2.43 7.23 -7.83
N ARG A 170 -2.04 6.39 -6.88
CA ARG A 170 -2.97 5.59 -6.08
C ARG A 170 -3.88 6.45 -5.21
N PHE A 171 -3.35 7.51 -4.60
CA PHE A 171 -4.15 8.46 -3.82
C PHE A 171 -5.13 9.24 -4.69
N CYS A 172 -4.74 9.65 -5.90
CA CYS A 172 -5.68 10.25 -6.85
C CYS A 172 -6.87 9.32 -7.14
N LEU A 173 -6.63 8.01 -7.25
CA LEU A 173 -7.70 7.02 -7.46
C LEU A 173 -8.63 6.86 -6.23
N ILE A 174 -8.10 7.01 -5.03
CA ILE A 174 -8.87 6.81 -3.78
C ILE A 174 -9.74 8.04 -3.44
N ILE A 175 -9.26 9.24 -3.81
CA ILE A 175 -9.87 10.52 -3.38
C ILE A 175 -10.88 11.05 -4.41
N GLN A 176 -11.01 10.45 -5.57
CA GLN A 176 -11.90 10.92 -6.65
C GLN A 176 -13.39 10.87 -6.32
#